data_683e81125b012993bc6861d879b5ea05
#
_entry.id   683e81125b012993bc6861d879b5ea05
#
_cell.length_a   1.000
_cell.length_b   1.000
_cell.length_c   1.000
_cell.angle_alpha   90.00
_cell.angle_beta   90.00
_cell.angle_gamma   90.00
#
_symmetry.space_group_name_H-M   'P 1'
#
loop_
_entity.id
_entity.type
_entity.pdbx_description
1 polymer ?
#
loop_
_entity_poly.entity_id
_entity_poly.type
_entity_poly.pdbx_seq_one_letter_code
_entity_poly.pdbx_strand_id
1 'polypeptide(L)'
;MDEAIAYMELQDMQHKYLHQLSGGQTQRAYIAMVIAQNTEYILLDEPLNNLDMKHSVQIMKILRKLVTDLNKTIVIVIHDINFASFYSDYIVALKDGAIESEGRTEHIIQSNVLRGIYDMDIEIEEINDNRVCVYYA
;
A
#
# COMPACT_ATOMS: atom_id res chain seq x y z
N MET A 1 20.24 -8.82 3.87
CA MET A 1 19.30 -9.95 3.73
C MET A 1 18.53 -10.18 5.03
N ASP A 2 19.22 -10.41 6.14
CA ASP A 2 18.59 -10.73 7.45
C ASP A 2 17.65 -9.63 7.96
N GLU A 3 18.01 -8.38 7.74
CA GLU A 3 17.18 -7.23 8.08
C GLU A 3 15.85 -7.22 7.29
N ALA A 4 15.90 -7.50 5.98
CA ALA A 4 14.70 -7.58 5.13
C ALA A 4 13.80 -8.76 5.56
N ILE A 5 14.38 -9.89 5.93
CA ILE A 5 13.65 -11.06 6.47
C ILE A 5 12.96 -10.68 7.79
N ALA A 6 13.65 -9.93 8.66
CA ALA A 6 13.12 -9.49 9.94
C ALA A 6 11.95 -8.50 9.75
N TYR A 7 12.09 -7.50 8.85
CA TYR A 7 11.01 -6.56 8.55
C TYR A 7 9.75 -7.25 8.02
N MET A 8 9.92 -8.31 7.23
CA MET A 8 8.81 -9.07 6.65
C MET A 8 8.29 -10.21 7.53
N GLU A 9 8.83 -10.36 8.75
CA GLU A 9 8.44 -11.41 9.70
C GLU A 9 8.55 -12.82 9.10
N LEU A 10 9.68 -13.11 8.44
CA LEU A 10 9.92 -14.36 7.72
C LEU A 10 11.00 -15.24 8.35
N GLN A 11 11.46 -14.94 9.58
CA GLN A 11 12.57 -15.64 10.23
C GLN A 11 12.35 -17.14 10.30
N ASP A 12 11.14 -17.59 10.66
CA ASP A 12 10.79 -19.00 10.78
C ASP A 12 10.66 -19.73 9.43
N MET A 13 10.71 -18.97 8.33
CA MET A 13 10.45 -19.46 6.98
C MET A 13 11.68 -19.40 6.06
N GLN A 14 12.79 -18.86 6.53
CA GLN A 14 14.01 -18.66 5.73
C GLN A 14 14.61 -19.93 5.13
N HIS A 15 14.26 -21.11 5.67
CA HIS A 15 14.70 -22.42 5.17
C HIS A 15 13.67 -23.12 4.27
N LYS A 16 12.51 -22.49 4.03
CA LYS A 16 11.46 -23.04 3.16
C LYS A 16 11.66 -22.59 1.73
N TYR A 17 11.25 -23.44 0.79
CA TYR A 17 11.15 -23.06 -0.61
C TYR A 17 9.89 -22.20 -0.84
N LEU A 18 9.90 -21.33 -1.86
CA LEU A 18 8.77 -20.44 -2.18
C LEU A 18 7.44 -21.19 -2.38
N HIS A 19 7.48 -22.38 -3.01
CA HIS A 19 6.28 -23.21 -3.23
C HIS A 19 5.70 -23.82 -1.94
N GLN A 20 6.40 -23.74 -0.83
CA GLN A 20 5.93 -24.20 0.48
C GLN A 20 5.29 -23.07 1.32
N LEU A 21 5.30 -21.85 0.78
CA LEU A 21 4.76 -20.66 1.44
C LEU A 21 3.29 -20.47 1.06
N SER A 22 2.49 -19.91 1.99
CA SER A 22 1.16 -19.41 1.65
C SER A 22 1.24 -18.18 0.74
N GLY A 23 0.14 -17.79 0.10
CA GLY A 23 0.11 -16.62 -0.78
C GLY A 23 0.63 -15.35 -0.11
N GLY A 24 0.18 -15.07 1.11
CA GLY A 24 0.66 -13.91 1.89
C GLY A 24 2.14 -14.01 2.30
N GLN A 25 2.62 -15.22 2.61
CA GLN A 25 4.04 -15.44 2.90
C GLN A 25 4.91 -15.27 1.65
N THR A 26 4.45 -15.76 0.51
CA THR A 26 5.12 -15.59 -0.80
C THR A 26 5.21 -14.12 -1.15
N GLN A 27 4.13 -13.36 -0.98
CA GLN A 27 4.11 -11.90 -1.24
C GLN A 27 5.10 -11.17 -0.35
N ARG A 28 5.15 -11.50 0.95
CA ARG A 28 6.15 -10.95 1.87
C ARG A 28 7.58 -11.31 1.47
N ALA A 29 7.81 -12.52 0.99
CA ALA A 29 9.12 -12.95 0.51
C ALA A 29 9.58 -12.12 -0.70
N TYR A 30 8.70 -11.85 -1.67
CA TYR A 30 9.01 -10.96 -2.80
C TYR A 30 9.33 -9.54 -2.35
N ILE A 31 8.57 -8.98 -1.42
CA ILE A 31 8.86 -7.66 -0.87
C ILE A 31 10.21 -7.66 -0.12
N ALA A 32 10.52 -8.72 0.64
CA ALA A 32 11.81 -8.87 1.30
C ALA A 32 12.99 -8.87 0.30
N MET A 33 12.82 -9.51 -0.86
CA MET A 33 13.81 -9.48 -1.94
C MET A 33 14.05 -8.07 -2.47
N VAL A 34 12.99 -7.28 -2.64
CA VAL A 34 13.09 -5.88 -3.07
C VAL A 34 13.78 -5.02 -2.01
N ILE A 35 13.42 -5.19 -0.74
CA ILE A 35 14.06 -4.48 0.38
C ILE A 35 15.55 -4.81 0.47
N ALA A 36 15.91 -6.07 0.22
CA ALA A 36 17.30 -6.54 0.27
C ALA A 36 18.20 -5.88 -0.79
N GLN A 37 17.64 -5.34 -1.86
CA GLN A 37 18.37 -4.56 -2.86
C GLN A 37 18.86 -3.20 -2.31
N ASN A 38 18.30 -2.77 -1.18
CA ASN A 38 18.66 -1.55 -0.46
C ASN A 38 18.64 -0.27 -1.32
N THR A 39 17.72 -0.18 -2.26
CA THR A 39 17.50 1.02 -3.08
C THR A 39 16.82 2.12 -2.27
N GLU A 40 16.97 3.38 -2.68
CA GLU A 40 16.27 4.52 -2.11
C GLU A 40 14.78 4.49 -2.46
N TYR A 41 14.46 4.08 -3.70
CA TYR A 41 13.10 3.98 -4.21
C TYR A 41 12.67 2.51 -4.32
N ILE A 42 11.46 2.23 -3.89
CA ILE A 42 10.81 0.92 -3.99
C ILE A 42 9.52 1.08 -4.77
N LEU A 43 9.40 0.34 -5.87
CA LEU A 43 8.20 0.35 -6.72
C LEU A 43 7.47 -0.98 -6.54
N LEU A 44 6.20 -0.93 -6.18
CA LEU A 44 5.35 -2.09 -5.95
C LEU A 44 4.07 -1.96 -6.79
N ASP A 45 3.88 -2.90 -7.69
CA ASP A 45 2.67 -2.97 -8.51
C ASP A 45 1.69 -3.96 -7.91
N GLU A 46 0.55 -3.45 -7.43
CA GLU A 46 -0.55 -4.20 -6.82
C GLU A 46 -0.12 -5.26 -5.79
N PRO A 47 0.71 -4.93 -4.79
CA PRO A 47 1.26 -5.93 -3.85
C PRO A 47 0.21 -6.52 -2.90
N LEU A 48 -1.02 -6.01 -2.90
CA LEU A 48 -2.12 -6.50 -2.07
C LEU A 48 -3.05 -7.48 -2.81
N ASN A 49 -2.82 -7.69 -4.12
CA ASN A 49 -3.66 -8.58 -4.90
C ASN A 49 -3.63 -10.02 -4.37
N ASN A 50 -4.80 -10.66 -4.36
CA ASN A 50 -5.00 -12.03 -3.86
C ASN A 50 -4.67 -12.24 -2.38
N LEU A 51 -4.61 -11.17 -1.59
CA LEU A 51 -4.46 -11.24 -0.14
C LEU A 51 -5.80 -10.99 0.55
N ASP A 52 -5.99 -11.65 1.68
CA ASP A 52 -7.08 -11.29 2.58
C ASP A 52 -6.80 -9.95 3.30
N MET A 53 -7.82 -9.41 3.92
CA MET A 53 -7.77 -8.13 4.64
C MET A 53 -6.65 -8.10 5.69
N LYS A 54 -6.48 -9.19 6.45
CA LYS A 54 -5.47 -9.27 7.51
C LYS A 54 -4.05 -9.12 6.96
N HIS A 55 -3.74 -9.87 5.91
CA HIS A 55 -2.43 -9.84 5.27
C HIS A 55 -2.18 -8.51 4.55
N SER A 56 -3.20 -7.94 3.90
CA SER A 56 -3.11 -6.62 3.27
C SER A 56 -2.74 -5.53 4.29
N VAL A 57 -3.43 -5.50 5.44
CA VAL A 57 -3.12 -4.55 6.53
C VAL A 57 -1.71 -4.76 7.08
N GLN A 58 -1.27 -6.01 7.25
CA GLN A 58 0.09 -6.31 7.70
C GLN A 58 1.14 -5.75 6.73
N ILE A 59 0.99 -5.99 5.44
CA ILE A 59 1.91 -5.47 4.41
C ILE A 59 1.95 -3.95 4.44
N MET A 60 0.80 -3.28 4.46
CA MET A 60 0.77 -1.81 4.48
C MET A 60 1.45 -1.22 5.73
N LYS A 61 1.26 -1.85 6.90
CA LYS A 61 1.97 -1.45 8.12
C LYS A 61 3.48 -1.61 8.00
N ILE A 62 3.94 -2.71 7.40
CA ILE A 62 5.37 -2.94 7.17
C ILE A 62 5.94 -1.92 6.19
N LEU A 63 5.25 -1.66 5.07
CA LEU A 63 5.67 -0.65 4.10
C LEU A 63 5.75 0.74 4.74
N ARG A 64 4.76 1.11 5.57
CA ARG A 64 4.80 2.38 6.31
C ARG A 64 6.00 2.45 7.25
N LYS A 65 6.31 1.37 7.94
CA LYS A 65 7.48 1.27 8.82
C LYS A 65 8.79 1.44 8.05
N LEU A 66 8.92 0.87 6.85
CA LEU A 66 10.10 1.07 5.99
C LEU A 66 10.32 2.53 5.62
N VAL A 67 9.25 3.27 5.34
CA VAL A 67 9.33 4.71 5.07
C VAL A 67 9.84 5.47 6.30
N THR A 68 9.29 5.18 7.48
CA THR A 68 9.64 5.90 8.72
C THR A 68 11.01 5.52 9.26
N ASP A 69 11.36 4.24 9.29
CA ASP A 69 12.57 3.74 9.95
C ASP A 69 13.80 3.79 9.03
N LEU A 70 13.62 3.54 7.73
CA LEU A 70 14.72 3.46 6.76
C LEU A 70 14.74 4.62 5.76
N ASN A 71 13.86 5.61 5.92
CA ASN A 71 13.75 6.79 5.05
C ASN A 71 13.67 6.41 3.55
N LYS A 72 12.91 5.35 3.24
CA LYS A 72 12.67 4.88 1.86
C LYS A 72 11.52 5.65 1.23
N THR A 73 11.58 5.83 -0.07
CA THR A 73 10.44 6.30 -0.86
C THR A 73 9.77 5.10 -1.51
N ILE A 74 8.51 4.87 -1.18
CA ILE A 74 7.73 3.75 -1.72
C ILE A 74 6.65 4.28 -2.64
N VAL A 75 6.65 3.82 -3.88
CA VAL A 75 5.56 4.03 -4.84
C VAL A 75 4.80 2.72 -4.98
N ILE A 76 3.52 2.76 -4.71
CA ILE A 76 2.65 1.59 -4.71
C ILE A 76 1.44 1.83 -5.61
N VAL A 77 1.12 0.88 -6.48
CA VAL A 77 -0.16 0.85 -7.20
C VAL A 77 -1.15 0.04 -6.38
N ILE A 78 -2.26 0.67 -6.01
CA ILE A 78 -3.36 0.04 -5.26
C ILE A 78 -4.70 0.51 -5.81
N HIS A 79 -5.73 -0.32 -5.65
CA HIS A 79 -7.09 0.00 -6.09
C HIS A 79 -8.01 0.44 -4.95
N ASP A 80 -7.68 0.09 -3.72
CA ASP A 80 -8.48 0.44 -2.55
C ASP A 80 -8.15 1.85 -2.06
N ILE A 81 -9.15 2.75 -2.21
CA ILE A 81 -9.00 4.16 -1.83
C ILE A 81 -8.82 4.34 -0.31
N ASN A 82 -9.35 3.44 0.52
CA ASN A 82 -9.19 3.53 1.96
C ASN A 82 -7.77 3.14 2.39
N PHE A 83 -7.14 2.17 1.74
CA PHE A 83 -5.71 1.94 1.93
C PHE A 83 -4.87 3.14 1.48
N ALA A 84 -5.20 3.78 0.34
CA ALA A 84 -4.52 4.98 -0.11
C ALA A 84 -4.69 6.13 0.89
N SER A 85 -5.92 6.37 1.37
CA SER A 85 -6.23 7.40 2.36
C SER A 85 -5.45 7.22 3.66
N PHE A 86 -5.31 5.98 4.13
CA PHE A 86 -4.77 5.68 5.44
C PHE A 86 -3.24 5.63 5.49
N TYR A 87 -2.61 5.17 4.41
CA TYR A 87 -1.18 4.84 4.41
C TYR A 87 -0.31 5.76 3.54
N SER A 88 -0.90 6.53 2.61
CA SER A 88 -0.13 7.37 1.70
C SER A 88 0.09 8.79 2.24
N ASP A 89 1.24 9.38 1.92
CA ASP A 89 1.51 10.80 2.14
C ASP A 89 1.12 11.63 0.91
N TYR A 90 1.20 11.01 -0.29
CA TYR A 90 0.93 11.63 -1.58
C TYR A 90 0.21 10.63 -2.49
N ILE A 91 -0.75 11.10 -3.25
CA ILE A 91 -1.55 10.27 -4.16
C ILE A 91 -1.44 10.84 -5.58
N VAL A 92 -1.24 9.95 -6.55
CA VAL A 92 -1.39 10.21 -7.97
C VAL A 92 -2.54 9.36 -8.47
N ALA A 93 -3.64 9.98 -8.89
CA ALA A 93 -4.79 9.30 -9.44
C ALA A 93 -4.71 9.28 -10.97
N LEU A 94 -4.80 8.08 -11.52
CA LEU A 94 -4.81 7.84 -12.96
C LEU A 94 -6.22 7.51 -13.43
N LYS A 95 -6.63 8.14 -14.55
CA LYS A 95 -7.90 7.86 -15.22
C LYS A 95 -7.67 7.92 -16.73
N ASP A 96 -8.17 6.94 -17.45
CA ASP A 96 -8.09 6.86 -18.92
C ASP A 96 -6.65 7.05 -19.48
N GLY A 97 -5.65 6.56 -18.75
CA GLY A 97 -4.24 6.63 -19.14
C GLY A 97 -3.57 7.98 -18.90
N ALA A 98 -4.22 8.90 -18.18
CA ALA A 98 -3.68 10.21 -17.83
C ALA A 98 -3.75 10.46 -16.32
N ILE A 99 -2.96 11.41 -15.82
CA ILE A 99 -3.07 11.89 -14.45
C ILE A 99 -4.33 12.77 -14.36
N GLU A 100 -5.30 12.33 -13.58
CA GLU A 100 -6.52 13.07 -13.30
C GLU A 100 -6.32 14.05 -12.14
N SER A 101 -5.65 13.60 -11.10
CA SER A 101 -5.33 14.41 -9.91
C SER A 101 -4.07 13.91 -9.25
N GLU A 102 -3.31 14.83 -8.65
CA GLU A 102 -2.15 14.49 -7.83
C GLU A 102 -2.00 15.49 -6.67
N GLY A 103 -1.49 15.03 -5.55
CA GLY A 103 -1.28 15.89 -4.40
C GLY A 103 -1.12 15.13 -3.09
N ARG A 104 -1.01 15.88 -2.01
CA ARG A 104 -1.05 15.31 -0.66
C ARG A 104 -2.36 14.60 -0.43
N THR A 105 -2.31 13.50 0.33
CA THR A 105 -3.47 12.66 0.61
C THR A 105 -4.68 13.48 1.10
N GLU A 106 -4.47 14.43 1.99
CA GLU A 106 -5.53 15.32 2.52
C GLU A 106 -6.22 16.19 1.46
N HIS A 107 -5.55 16.48 0.34
CA HIS A 107 -6.11 17.25 -0.77
C HIS A 107 -6.82 16.37 -1.79
N ILE A 108 -6.41 15.11 -1.94
CA ILE A 108 -7.03 14.16 -2.86
C ILE A 108 -8.26 13.49 -2.24
N ILE A 109 -8.20 13.14 -0.96
CA ILE A 109 -9.32 12.51 -0.24
C ILE A 109 -10.36 13.58 0.17
N GLN A 110 -11.05 14.06 -0.84
CA GLN A 110 -12.17 15.01 -0.74
C GLN A 110 -13.27 14.58 -1.71
N SER A 111 -14.53 14.70 -1.31
CA SER A 111 -15.67 14.21 -2.11
C SER A 111 -15.71 14.79 -3.52
N ASN A 112 -15.41 16.08 -3.69
CA ASN A 112 -15.40 16.74 -5.01
C ASN A 112 -14.27 16.22 -5.91
N VAL A 113 -13.08 15.93 -5.37
CA VAL A 113 -11.94 15.38 -6.12
C VAL A 113 -12.21 13.92 -6.49
N LEU A 114 -12.66 13.11 -5.52
CA LEU A 114 -12.97 11.69 -5.75
C LEU A 114 -14.12 11.50 -6.76
N ARG A 115 -15.09 12.42 -6.79
CA ARG A 115 -16.12 12.41 -7.83
C ARG A 115 -15.54 12.53 -9.24
N GLY A 116 -14.52 13.35 -9.45
CA GLY A 116 -13.82 13.46 -10.74
C GLY A 116 -13.07 12.19 -11.12
N ILE A 117 -12.44 11.53 -10.13
CA ILE A 117 -11.67 10.31 -10.34
C ILE A 117 -12.58 9.11 -10.64
N TYR A 118 -13.64 8.92 -9.84
CA TYR A 118 -14.46 7.69 -9.85
C TYR A 118 -15.81 7.83 -10.58
N ASP A 119 -16.20 9.04 -11.02
CA ASP A 119 -17.49 9.35 -11.62
C ASP A 119 -18.70 8.96 -10.73
N MET A 120 -18.51 8.99 -9.42
CA MET A 120 -19.53 8.67 -8.43
C MET A 120 -19.36 9.53 -7.17
N ASP A 121 -20.46 9.70 -6.42
CA ASP A 121 -20.41 10.38 -5.15
C ASP A 121 -19.79 9.47 -4.08
N ILE A 122 -18.79 10.00 -3.40
CA ILE A 122 -18.09 9.33 -2.30
C ILE A 122 -18.16 10.27 -1.09
N GLU A 123 -18.80 9.83 -0.03
CA GLU A 123 -18.83 10.54 1.24
C GLU A 123 -17.54 10.30 2.01
N ILE A 124 -17.06 11.33 2.72
CA ILE A 124 -15.87 11.25 3.55
C ILE A 124 -16.28 11.39 5.00
N GLU A 125 -15.97 10.39 5.80
CA GLU A 125 -16.11 10.42 7.25
C GLU A 125 -14.73 10.47 7.92
N GLU A 126 -14.64 11.17 9.04
CA GLU A 126 -13.43 11.20 9.87
C GLU A 126 -13.59 10.25 11.05
N ILE A 127 -12.72 9.23 11.12
CA ILE A 127 -12.68 8.25 12.21
C ILE A 127 -11.26 8.20 12.75
N ASN A 128 -11.07 8.58 14.02
CA ASN A 128 -9.76 8.62 14.69
C ASN A 128 -8.69 9.38 13.87
N ASP A 129 -9.00 10.59 13.46
CA ASP A 129 -8.14 11.47 12.64
C ASP A 129 -7.79 10.92 11.25
N ASN A 130 -8.50 9.90 10.78
CA ASN A 130 -8.34 9.33 9.45
C ASN A 130 -9.61 9.53 8.61
N ARG A 131 -9.43 9.81 7.33
CA ARG A 131 -10.53 9.95 6.38
C ARG A 131 -10.89 8.59 5.79
N VAL A 132 -12.16 8.24 5.93
CA VAL A 132 -12.74 7.00 5.40
C VAL A 132 -13.67 7.34 4.27
N CYS A 133 -13.45 6.73 3.11
CA CYS A 133 -14.28 6.88 1.94
C CYS A 133 -15.45 5.91 2.00
N VAL A 134 -16.67 6.42 1.99
CA VAL A 134 -17.92 5.66 2.03
C VAL A 134 -18.58 5.69 0.66
N TYR A 135 -18.65 4.55 -0.01
CA TYR A 135 -19.14 4.43 -1.39
C TYR A 135 -20.15 3.30 -1.61
N TYR A 136 -20.71 2.74 -0.52
CA TYR A 136 -21.71 1.67 -0.58
C TYR A 136 -23.17 2.17 -0.45
N ALA A 137 -23.38 3.46 -0.47
CA ALA A 137 -24.71 4.04 -0.33
C ALA A 137 -25.50 4.07 -1.65
#